data_42467ffea39d0b56a0741e26388fba73
#
_entry.id   42467ffea39d0b56a0741e26388fba73
#
_cell.length_a   1.000
_cell.length_b   1.000
_cell.length_c   1.000
_cell.angle_alpha   90.00
_cell.angle_beta   90.00
_cell.angle_gamma   90.00
#
_symmetry.space_group_name_H-M   'P 1'
#
loop_
_entity.id
_entity.type
_entity.pdbx_description
1 polymer ?
#
loop_
_entity_poly.entity_id
_entity_poly.type
_entity_poly.pdbx_seq_one_letter_code
_entity_poly.pdbx_strand_id
1 'polypeptide(L)'
;MPASSEANLSELILTPGETTLAELEQVWRKRLAVRLADSARPGIAASAARIQAAVDGDAAVYGVNTGFGKLASIKIAPGDTATLQRNLILSHCCGVGEPVEAETVRLI
;
A
#
# COMPACT_ATOMS: atom_id res chain seq x y z
N MET A 1 -5.14 34.05 -27.49
CA MET A 1 -4.77 32.75 -26.93
C MET A 1 -5.71 32.45 -25.80
N PRO A 2 -6.67 31.52 -25.92
CA PRO A 2 -7.47 31.14 -24.77
C PRO A 2 -6.59 30.27 -23.86
N ALA A 3 -6.56 30.61 -22.59
CA ALA A 3 -5.96 29.84 -21.54
C ALA A 3 -6.57 28.42 -21.55
N SER A 4 -5.72 27.41 -21.58
CA SER A 4 -6.09 26.02 -21.45
C SER A 4 -6.84 25.89 -20.12
N SER A 5 -8.12 25.58 -20.19
CA SER A 5 -8.93 25.15 -19.07
C SER A 5 -8.21 23.96 -18.45
N GLU A 6 -7.56 24.17 -17.28
CA GLU A 6 -7.14 23.07 -16.43
C GLU A 6 -8.42 22.27 -16.12
N ALA A 7 -8.52 21.11 -16.72
CA ALA A 7 -9.59 20.17 -16.44
C ALA A 7 -9.55 19.91 -14.94
N ASN A 8 -10.59 20.38 -14.25
CA ASN A 8 -10.84 20.10 -12.84
C ASN A 8 -10.95 18.57 -12.70
N LEU A 9 -9.80 17.94 -12.44
CA LEU A 9 -9.77 16.51 -12.14
C LEU A 9 -10.57 16.33 -10.85
N SER A 10 -11.76 15.77 -10.96
CA SER A 10 -12.56 15.45 -9.80
C SER A 10 -11.74 14.54 -8.88
N GLU A 11 -11.62 14.94 -7.62
CA GLU A 11 -10.91 14.19 -6.59
C GLU A 11 -11.85 13.21 -5.92
N LEU A 12 -11.37 11.99 -5.71
CA LEU A 12 -12.05 10.98 -4.89
C LEU A 12 -11.34 10.89 -3.53
N ILE A 13 -12.08 11.10 -2.46
CA ILE A 13 -11.58 10.95 -1.09
C ILE A 13 -11.94 9.54 -0.60
N LEU A 14 -10.93 8.72 -0.33
CA LEU A 14 -11.11 7.38 0.19
C LEU A 14 -11.15 7.37 1.71
N THR A 15 -12.19 6.77 2.27
CA THR A 15 -12.27 6.43 3.69
C THR A 15 -12.02 4.93 3.84
N PRO A 16 -10.95 4.51 4.55
CA PRO A 16 -10.63 3.09 4.71
C PRO A 16 -11.80 2.31 5.31
N GLY A 17 -12.14 1.19 4.68
CA GLY A 17 -13.24 0.33 5.08
C GLY A 17 -14.63 0.74 4.57
N GLU A 18 -14.75 1.92 3.93
CA GLU A 18 -16.03 2.43 3.41
C GLU A 18 -16.06 2.57 1.90
N THR A 19 -14.96 2.26 1.21
CA THR A 19 -14.87 2.38 -0.25
C THR A 19 -15.85 1.44 -0.95
N THR A 20 -16.68 2.00 -1.81
CA THR A 20 -17.72 1.27 -2.54
C THR A 20 -17.23 0.79 -3.90
N LEU A 21 -17.90 -0.22 -4.47
CA LEU A 21 -17.64 -0.68 -5.85
C LEU A 21 -17.85 0.43 -6.88
N ALA A 22 -18.82 1.32 -6.66
CA ALA A 22 -19.08 2.46 -7.54
C ALA A 22 -17.91 3.46 -7.56
N GLU A 23 -17.27 3.70 -6.41
CA GLU A 23 -16.08 4.54 -6.32
C GLU A 23 -14.89 3.88 -7.00
N LEU A 24 -14.69 2.57 -6.81
CA LEU A 24 -13.64 1.82 -7.52
C LEU A 24 -13.87 1.84 -9.03
N GLU A 25 -15.11 1.71 -9.51
CA GLU A 25 -15.43 1.85 -10.93
C GLU A 25 -15.07 3.24 -11.46
N GLN A 26 -15.28 4.29 -10.69
CA GLN A 26 -14.86 5.64 -11.07
C GLN A 26 -13.34 5.77 -11.19
N VAL A 27 -12.59 5.20 -10.24
CA VAL A 27 -11.11 5.16 -10.31
C VAL A 27 -10.66 4.40 -11.55
N TRP A 28 -11.30 3.27 -11.85
CA TRP A 28 -10.99 2.45 -13.02
C TRP A 28 -11.26 3.18 -14.35
N ARG A 29 -12.45 3.74 -14.51
CA ARG A 29 -12.89 4.34 -15.78
C ARG A 29 -12.39 5.78 -15.99
N LYS A 30 -12.14 6.52 -14.93
CA LYS A 30 -11.83 7.95 -14.98
C LYS A 30 -10.43 8.20 -14.39
N ARG A 31 -9.74 9.20 -14.95
CA ARG A 31 -8.49 9.70 -14.35
C ARG A 31 -8.80 10.62 -13.17
N LEU A 32 -9.26 10.04 -12.07
CA LEU A 32 -9.50 10.78 -10.83
C LEU A 32 -8.21 10.91 -10.04
N ALA A 33 -7.99 12.07 -9.41
CA ALA A 33 -7.05 12.17 -8.31
C ALA A 33 -7.66 11.45 -7.10
N VAL A 34 -6.85 10.65 -6.40
CA VAL A 34 -7.30 9.90 -5.22
C VAL A 34 -6.53 10.39 -4.01
N ARG A 35 -7.24 10.69 -2.92
CA ARG A 35 -6.66 11.10 -1.64
C ARG A 35 -7.31 10.35 -0.49
N LEU A 36 -6.52 10.01 0.52
CA LEU A 36 -7.06 9.47 1.77
C LEU A 36 -7.75 10.57 2.57
N ALA A 37 -8.88 10.23 3.21
CA ALA A 37 -9.53 11.09 4.18
C ALA A 37 -8.56 11.40 5.35
N ASP A 38 -8.56 12.65 5.81
CA ASP A 38 -7.70 13.03 6.93
C ASP A 38 -8.06 12.28 8.22
N SER A 39 -9.32 11.88 8.39
CA SER A 39 -9.80 11.02 9.46
C SER A 39 -9.15 9.64 9.50
N ALA A 40 -8.54 9.18 8.40
CA ALA A 40 -7.82 7.90 8.35
C ALA A 40 -6.45 7.95 9.04
N ARG A 41 -5.84 9.13 9.15
CA ARG A 41 -4.46 9.29 9.66
C ARG A 41 -4.23 8.71 11.05
N PRO A 42 -5.10 8.94 12.06
CA PRO A 42 -4.90 8.36 13.39
C PRO A 42 -4.92 6.82 13.38
N GLY A 43 -5.83 6.21 12.61
CA GLY A 43 -5.90 4.75 12.47
C GLY A 43 -4.66 4.16 11.80
N ILE A 44 -4.15 4.81 10.76
CA ILE A 44 -2.92 4.42 10.07
C ILE A 44 -1.73 4.52 11.03
N ALA A 45 -1.61 5.62 11.77
CA ALA A 45 -0.53 5.79 12.75
C ALA A 45 -0.59 4.75 13.88
N ALA A 46 -1.77 4.44 14.38
CA ALA A 46 -1.97 3.41 15.40
C ALA A 46 -1.59 2.01 14.88
N SER A 47 -1.93 1.69 13.63
CA SER A 47 -1.55 0.45 12.97
C SER A 47 -0.03 0.34 12.83
N ALA A 48 0.62 1.39 12.34
CA ALA A 48 2.08 1.44 12.20
C ALA A 48 2.80 1.27 13.56
N ALA A 49 2.28 1.90 14.63
CA ALA A 49 2.84 1.77 15.97
C ALA A 49 2.75 0.33 16.50
N ARG A 50 1.67 -0.40 16.19
CA ARG A 50 1.53 -1.82 16.55
C ARG A 50 2.56 -2.69 15.83
N ILE A 51 2.82 -2.43 14.55
CA ILE A 51 3.85 -3.14 13.78
C ILE A 51 5.24 -2.85 14.36
N GLN A 52 5.54 -1.59 14.70
CA GLN A 52 6.81 -1.24 15.31
C GLN A 52 7.00 -1.95 16.67
N ALA A 53 5.97 -1.99 17.51
CA ALA A 53 6.02 -2.72 18.77
C ALA A 53 6.26 -4.23 18.57
N ALA A 54 5.71 -4.83 17.51
CA ALA A 54 5.98 -6.22 17.17
C ALA A 54 7.43 -6.44 16.71
N VAL A 55 8.01 -5.49 15.97
CA VAL A 55 9.44 -5.53 15.56
C VAL A 55 10.35 -5.49 16.79
N ASP A 56 10.06 -4.61 17.74
CA ASP A 56 10.87 -4.39 18.94
C ASP A 56 10.64 -5.49 20.00
N GLY A 57 9.54 -6.23 19.90
CA GLY A 57 9.15 -7.28 20.82
C GLY A 57 9.84 -8.63 20.60
N ASP A 58 9.54 -9.60 21.46
CA ASP A 58 10.15 -10.93 21.40
C ASP A 58 9.39 -11.95 20.58
N ALA A 59 8.12 -11.71 20.29
CA ALA A 59 7.29 -12.63 19.52
C ALA A 59 7.65 -12.61 18.03
N ALA A 60 7.66 -13.79 17.40
CA ALA A 60 7.75 -13.91 15.95
C ALA A 60 6.38 -13.57 15.33
N VAL A 61 6.34 -12.57 14.49
CA VAL A 61 5.14 -12.13 13.76
C VAL A 61 5.38 -12.31 12.28
N TYR A 62 4.67 -13.24 11.67
CA TYR A 62 4.83 -13.60 10.25
C TYR A 62 4.68 -12.38 9.34
N GLY A 63 5.60 -12.20 8.43
CA GLY A 63 5.62 -11.10 7.49
C GLY A 63 6.13 -9.77 8.05
N VAL A 64 6.41 -9.69 9.35
CA VAL A 64 6.93 -8.49 10.02
C VAL A 64 8.41 -8.66 10.37
N ASN A 65 8.72 -9.60 11.26
CA ASN A 65 10.07 -9.84 11.78
C ASN A 65 10.50 -11.31 11.63
N THR A 66 9.98 -12.03 10.66
CA THR A 66 10.35 -13.41 10.35
C THR A 66 10.76 -13.56 8.90
N GLY A 67 11.46 -14.67 8.59
CA GLY A 67 11.53 -15.17 7.22
C GLY A 67 10.15 -15.64 6.71
N PHE A 68 10.11 -16.16 5.49
CA PHE A 68 8.90 -16.60 4.78
C PHE A 68 8.95 -18.09 4.48
N GLY A 69 7.80 -18.71 4.28
CA GLY A 69 7.70 -20.14 3.97
C GLY A 69 8.36 -20.99 5.05
N LYS A 70 9.35 -21.80 4.69
CA LYS A 70 10.09 -22.65 5.65
C LYS A 70 10.84 -21.85 6.73
N LEU A 71 11.09 -20.56 6.49
CA LEU A 71 11.78 -19.66 7.43
C LEU A 71 10.80 -18.82 8.28
N ALA A 72 9.51 -19.12 8.25
CA ALA A 72 8.47 -18.37 8.95
C ALA A 72 8.64 -18.35 10.49
N SER A 73 9.33 -19.36 11.06
CA SER A 73 9.64 -19.45 12.49
C SER A 73 10.95 -18.79 12.88
N ILE A 74 11.75 -18.35 11.91
CA ILE A 74 13.05 -17.72 12.16
C ILE A 74 12.81 -16.22 12.36
N LYS A 75 13.00 -15.77 13.60
CA LYS A 75 12.92 -14.35 13.95
C LYS A 75 14.14 -13.60 13.40
N ILE A 76 13.86 -12.45 12.81
CA ILE A 76 14.87 -11.52 12.30
C ILE A 76 15.12 -10.46 13.38
N ALA A 77 16.37 -10.10 13.59
CA ALA A 77 16.74 -9.08 14.56
C ALA A 77 16.11 -7.71 14.19
N PRO A 78 15.70 -6.89 15.16
CA PRO A 78 15.07 -5.59 14.89
C PRO A 78 15.88 -4.70 13.94
N GLY A 79 17.21 -4.68 14.05
CA GLY A 79 18.09 -3.92 13.17
C GLY A 79 18.08 -4.37 11.71
N ASP A 80 17.71 -5.61 11.44
CA ASP A 80 17.69 -6.21 10.09
C ASP A 80 16.30 -6.21 9.44
N THR A 81 15.26 -5.85 10.21
CA THR A 81 13.87 -5.89 9.72
C THR A 81 13.64 -4.98 8.51
N ALA A 82 14.21 -3.78 8.48
CA ALA A 82 14.11 -2.88 7.34
C ALA A 82 14.78 -3.49 6.09
N THR A 83 15.94 -4.14 6.25
CA THR A 83 16.63 -4.85 5.16
C THR A 83 15.80 -6.02 4.66
N LEU A 84 15.18 -6.80 5.56
CA LEU A 84 14.27 -7.88 5.21
C LEU A 84 13.11 -7.38 4.34
N GLN A 85 12.43 -6.32 4.77
CA GLN A 85 11.29 -5.74 4.03
C GLN A 85 11.72 -5.21 2.66
N ARG A 86 12.86 -4.53 2.58
CA ARG A 86 13.41 -4.08 1.30
C ARG A 86 13.72 -5.25 0.37
N ASN A 87 14.37 -6.29 0.87
CA ASN A 87 14.74 -7.47 0.09
C ASN A 87 13.50 -8.24 -0.37
N LEU A 88 12.44 -8.28 0.43
CA LEU A 88 11.16 -8.87 0.04
C LEU A 88 10.60 -8.15 -1.21
N ILE A 89 10.55 -6.82 -1.19
CA ILE A 89 10.10 -6.05 -2.35
C ILE A 89 10.98 -6.35 -3.57
N LEU A 90 12.30 -6.27 -3.43
CA LEU A 90 13.23 -6.50 -4.56
C LEU A 90 13.09 -7.90 -5.15
N SER A 91 12.88 -8.93 -4.31
CA SER A 91 12.76 -10.31 -4.76
C SER A 91 11.41 -10.64 -5.42
N HIS A 92 10.39 -9.81 -5.19
CA HIS A 92 9.04 -9.98 -5.74
C HIS A 92 8.71 -8.99 -6.85
N CYS A 93 9.49 -7.92 -7.02
CA CYS A 93 9.34 -6.93 -8.10
C CYS A 93 9.84 -7.49 -9.44
N CYS A 94 9.17 -8.51 -9.95
CA CYS A 94 9.51 -9.18 -11.18
C CYS A 94 8.28 -9.22 -12.08
N GLY A 95 8.30 -8.41 -13.15
CA GLY A 95 7.25 -8.39 -14.15
C GLY A 95 7.75 -9.04 -15.45
N VAL A 96 6.92 -9.87 -16.08
CA VAL A 96 7.16 -10.46 -17.38
C VAL A 96 5.90 -10.36 -18.25
N GLY A 97 6.10 -10.21 -19.56
CA GLY A 97 5.00 -10.07 -20.53
C GLY A 97 4.61 -8.61 -20.77
N GLU A 98 3.47 -8.43 -21.43
CA GLU A 98 2.97 -7.10 -21.76
C GLU A 98 2.48 -6.36 -20.50
N PRO A 99 2.65 -5.01 -20.46
CA PRO A 99 2.11 -4.20 -19.38
C PRO A 99 0.60 -4.38 -19.23
N VAL A 100 0.13 -4.39 -17.99
CA VAL A 100 -1.30 -4.37 -17.67
C VAL A 100 -1.90 -3.02 -18.08
N GLU A 101 -3.17 -3.03 -18.52
CA GLU A 101 -3.90 -1.83 -18.90
C GLU A 101 -3.89 -0.76 -17.79
N ALA A 102 -3.71 0.50 -18.17
CA ALA A 102 -3.58 1.61 -17.23
C ALA A 102 -4.78 1.74 -16.28
N GLU A 103 -5.97 1.39 -16.74
CA GLU A 103 -7.21 1.36 -15.94
C GLU A 103 -7.10 0.37 -14.79
N THR A 104 -6.56 -0.82 -15.07
CA THR A 104 -6.36 -1.86 -14.06
C THR A 104 -5.25 -1.49 -13.08
N VAL A 105 -4.15 -0.90 -13.57
CA VAL A 105 -3.05 -0.42 -12.71
C VAL A 105 -3.54 0.61 -11.69
N ARG A 106 -4.54 1.42 -12.04
CA ARG A 106 -5.12 2.39 -11.08
C ARG A 106 -5.86 1.76 -9.90
N LEU A 107 -6.22 0.47 -10.00
CA LEU A 107 -6.88 -0.27 -8.91
C LEU A 107 -5.91 -1.07 -8.03
N ILE A 108 -4.67 -1.25 -8.47
CA ILE A 108 -3.62 -1.96 -7.74
C ILE A 108 -2.95 -1.03 -6.73
#